data_980752a081bf51218368a5a64250e68c
#
_entry.id   980752a081bf51218368a5a64250e68c
#
_cell.length_a   1.000
_cell.length_b   1.000
_cell.length_c   1.000
_cell.angle_alpha   90.00
_cell.angle_beta   90.00
_cell.angle_gamma   90.00
#
_symmetry.space_group_name_H-M   'P 1'
#
loop_
_entity.id
_entity.type
_entity.pdbx_description
1 polymer ?
#
loop_
_entity_poly.entity_id
_entity_poly.type
_entity_poly.pdbx_seq_one_letter_code
_entity_poly.pdbx_strand_id
1 'polypeptide(L)'
;PNALLLANAAFDAVMKIGWPEGRIPLAEAAVYLATSPKSNSAYKGINDALALAHSTGNLPVPLHLRNAPTKLMESLGYHDGYKYAHDYPNNFVQQQYLPDALNGNTRIWHAQHSTAEEKSYQQMLKLWGDRYRN
;
A
#
# COMPACT_ATOMS: atom_id res chain seq x y z
N PRO A 1 -0.67 7.60 -8.93
CA PRO A 1 -2.05 7.09 -8.79
C PRO A 1 -2.96 7.55 -9.94
N ASN A 2 -2.88 8.83 -10.32
CA ASN A 2 -3.75 9.38 -11.37
C ASN A 2 -3.48 8.79 -12.77
N ALA A 3 -2.27 8.33 -13.03
CA ALA A 3 -1.89 7.74 -14.32
C ALA A 3 -2.76 6.53 -14.69
N LEU A 4 -2.99 5.62 -13.74
CA LEU A 4 -3.85 4.45 -13.96
C LEU A 4 -5.31 4.86 -14.19
N LEU A 5 -5.82 5.82 -13.40
CA LEU A 5 -7.18 6.31 -13.55
C LEU A 5 -7.39 6.99 -14.91
N LEU A 6 -6.44 7.82 -15.33
CA LEU A 6 -6.51 8.51 -16.61
C LEU A 6 -6.41 7.54 -17.79
N ALA A 7 -5.54 6.53 -17.72
CA ALA A 7 -5.43 5.51 -18.76
C ALA A 7 -6.75 4.73 -18.94
N ASN A 8 -7.38 4.33 -17.85
CA ASN A 8 -8.69 3.67 -17.89
C ASN A 8 -9.78 4.59 -18.42
N ALA A 9 -9.82 5.85 -17.98
CA ALA A 9 -10.78 6.82 -18.48
C ALA A 9 -10.62 7.10 -19.98
N ALA A 10 -9.37 7.20 -20.46
CA ALA A 10 -9.09 7.36 -21.88
C ALA A 10 -9.53 6.15 -22.70
N PHE A 11 -9.29 4.93 -22.22
CA PHE A 11 -9.77 3.70 -22.84
C PHE A 11 -11.32 3.71 -22.98
N ASP A 12 -12.00 3.99 -21.87
CA ASP A 12 -13.46 4.05 -21.85
C ASP A 12 -14.03 5.13 -22.79
N ALA A 13 -13.38 6.29 -22.83
CA ALA A 13 -13.76 7.38 -23.74
C ALA A 13 -13.65 6.95 -25.21
N VAL A 14 -12.54 6.34 -25.59
CA VAL A 14 -12.33 5.84 -26.97
C VAL A 14 -13.37 4.80 -27.35
N MET A 15 -13.70 3.87 -26.44
CA MET A 15 -14.71 2.84 -26.69
C MET A 15 -16.11 3.41 -26.86
N LYS A 16 -16.43 4.51 -26.19
CA LYS A 16 -17.75 5.16 -26.27
C LYS A 16 -17.88 6.13 -27.43
N ILE A 17 -16.83 6.89 -27.72
CA ILE A 17 -16.84 7.95 -28.75
C ILE A 17 -16.51 7.35 -30.13
N GLY A 18 -15.58 6.39 -30.18
CA GLY A 18 -15.07 5.82 -31.42
C GLY A 18 -14.09 6.72 -32.16
N TRP A 19 -13.78 6.35 -33.40
CA TRP A 19 -12.87 7.09 -34.28
C TRP A 19 -13.65 7.98 -35.24
N PRO A 20 -13.12 9.16 -35.65
CA PRO A 20 -11.74 9.63 -35.38
C PRO A 20 -11.57 10.42 -34.06
N GLU A 21 -12.61 10.74 -33.33
CA GLU A 21 -12.59 11.62 -32.15
C GLU A 21 -11.83 10.99 -30.98
N GLY A 22 -11.83 9.68 -30.85
CA GLY A 22 -11.11 8.92 -29.81
C GLY A 22 -9.59 9.21 -29.73
N ARG A 23 -9.00 9.77 -30.82
CA ARG A 23 -7.60 10.21 -30.84
C ARG A 23 -7.32 11.33 -29.81
N ILE A 24 -8.33 12.15 -29.47
CA ILE A 24 -8.17 13.29 -28.57
C ILE A 24 -7.90 12.85 -27.12
N PRO A 25 -8.78 12.06 -26.48
CA PRO A 25 -8.52 11.55 -25.12
C PRO A 25 -7.27 10.66 -25.06
N LEU A 26 -6.92 9.94 -26.13
CA LEU A 26 -5.66 9.20 -26.19
C LEU A 26 -4.45 10.13 -26.19
N ALA A 27 -4.48 11.22 -26.94
CA ALA A 27 -3.40 12.20 -26.96
C ALA A 27 -3.23 12.88 -25.59
N GLU A 28 -4.35 13.23 -24.92
CA GLU A 28 -4.31 13.77 -23.57
C GLU A 28 -3.65 12.81 -22.59
N ALA A 29 -4.06 11.55 -22.57
CA ALA A 29 -3.46 10.52 -21.74
C ALA A 29 -1.96 10.33 -22.05
N ALA A 30 -1.57 10.30 -23.32
CA ALA A 30 -0.18 10.17 -23.73
C ALA A 30 0.68 11.34 -23.22
N VAL A 31 0.21 12.59 -23.34
CA VAL A 31 0.92 13.77 -22.84
C VAL A 31 1.06 13.70 -21.32
N TYR A 32 -0.02 13.40 -20.62
CA TYR A 32 0.00 13.30 -19.16
C TYR A 32 1.01 12.23 -18.68
N LEU A 33 0.96 11.04 -19.28
CA LEU A 33 1.87 9.94 -18.93
C LEU A 33 3.33 10.27 -19.28
N ALA A 34 3.57 10.92 -20.42
CA ALA A 34 4.91 11.32 -20.82
C ALA A 34 5.56 12.35 -19.89
N THR A 35 4.76 13.30 -19.39
CA THR A 35 5.22 14.41 -18.56
C THR A 35 5.17 14.13 -17.04
N SER A 36 4.49 13.05 -16.62
CA SER A 36 4.38 12.69 -15.22
C SER A 36 5.70 12.15 -14.64
N PRO A 37 5.99 12.40 -13.35
CA PRO A 37 7.12 11.77 -12.67
C PRO A 37 7.03 10.23 -12.74
N LYS A 38 8.17 9.59 -12.94
CA LYS A 38 8.25 8.12 -13.05
C LYS A 38 8.67 7.52 -11.72
N SER A 39 8.01 6.41 -11.35
CA SER A 39 8.42 5.58 -10.21
C SER A 39 8.11 4.11 -10.50
N ASN A 40 9.01 3.24 -10.07
CA ASN A 40 8.81 1.79 -10.07
C ASN A 40 8.69 1.23 -8.64
N SER A 41 8.46 2.08 -7.65
CA SER A 41 8.41 1.67 -6.23
C SER A 41 7.32 0.63 -5.96
N ALA A 42 6.14 0.78 -6.58
CA ALA A 42 5.05 -0.19 -6.46
C ALA A 42 5.41 -1.55 -7.09
N TYR A 43 6.07 -1.54 -8.26
CA TYR A 43 6.54 -2.76 -8.92
C TYR A 43 7.59 -3.49 -8.07
N LYS A 44 8.56 -2.76 -7.52
CA LYS A 44 9.54 -3.34 -6.60
C LYS A 44 8.86 -3.87 -5.35
N GLY A 45 7.99 -3.09 -4.73
CA GLY A 45 7.28 -3.47 -3.51
C GLY A 45 6.49 -4.77 -3.64
N ILE A 46 5.75 -4.96 -4.74
CA ILE A 46 5.03 -6.22 -4.94
C ILE A 46 5.97 -7.41 -5.18
N ASN A 47 7.07 -7.22 -5.91
CA ASN A 47 8.05 -8.28 -6.13
C ASN A 47 8.75 -8.67 -4.82
N ASP A 48 9.13 -7.69 -4.01
CA ASP A 48 9.76 -7.92 -2.70
C ASP A 48 8.79 -8.63 -1.75
N ALA A 49 7.50 -8.24 -1.76
CA ALA A 49 6.46 -8.90 -0.99
C ALA A 49 6.28 -10.37 -1.39
N LEU A 50 6.24 -10.66 -2.69
CA LEU A 50 6.12 -12.03 -3.21
C LEU A 50 7.36 -12.87 -2.86
N ALA A 51 8.56 -12.32 -3.04
CA ALA A 51 9.80 -13.00 -2.68
C ALA A 51 9.85 -13.31 -1.18
N LEU A 52 9.46 -12.36 -0.33
CA LEU A 52 9.36 -12.55 1.11
C LEU A 52 8.36 -13.65 1.47
N ALA A 53 7.16 -13.61 0.91
CA ALA A 53 6.13 -14.64 1.15
C ALA A 53 6.60 -16.03 0.72
N HIS A 54 7.29 -16.16 -0.42
CA HIS A 54 7.86 -17.42 -0.87
C HIS A 54 8.97 -17.94 0.04
N SER A 55 9.84 -17.06 0.53
CA SER A 55 10.97 -17.47 1.37
C SER A 55 10.57 -17.83 2.81
N THR A 56 9.51 -17.21 3.33
CA THR A 56 9.07 -17.38 4.72
C THR A 56 7.94 -18.42 4.87
N GLY A 57 7.24 -18.73 3.79
CA GLY A 57 6.08 -19.61 3.84
C GLY A 57 4.91 -19.04 4.66
N ASN A 58 4.11 -19.92 5.23
CA ASN A 58 2.94 -19.55 6.01
C ASN A 58 3.31 -19.16 7.44
N LEU A 59 3.61 -17.88 7.66
CA LEU A 59 3.82 -17.34 8.99
C LEU A 59 2.48 -17.04 9.69
N PRO A 60 2.38 -17.25 11.01
CA PRO A 60 1.16 -17.00 11.75
C PRO A 60 0.86 -15.51 11.85
N VAL A 61 -0.41 -15.15 11.72
CA VAL A 61 -0.89 -13.79 12.02
C VAL A 61 -0.69 -13.51 13.51
N PRO A 62 -0.23 -12.31 13.92
CA PRO A 62 -0.13 -11.92 15.32
C PRO A 62 -1.44 -12.14 16.08
N LEU A 63 -1.36 -12.59 17.35
CA LEU A 63 -2.53 -12.98 18.13
C LEU A 63 -3.54 -11.85 18.29
N HIS A 64 -3.09 -10.62 18.53
CA HIS A 64 -3.97 -9.45 18.70
C HIS A 64 -4.78 -9.10 17.44
N LEU A 65 -4.33 -9.52 16.24
CA LEU A 65 -5.06 -9.30 14.98
C LEU A 65 -6.06 -10.43 14.66
N ARG A 66 -6.05 -11.53 15.41
CA ARG A 66 -6.97 -12.64 15.18
C ARG A 66 -8.29 -12.38 15.87
N ASN A 67 -9.39 -12.71 15.20
CA ASN A 67 -10.70 -12.65 15.82
C ASN A 67 -10.83 -13.74 16.90
N ALA A 68 -11.53 -13.41 18.01
CA ALA A 68 -11.82 -14.32 19.12
C ALA A 68 -13.33 -14.59 19.24
N PRO A 69 -13.97 -15.29 18.26
CA PRO A 69 -15.41 -15.51 18.28
C PRO A 69 -15.86 -16.53 19.35
N THR A 70 -14.95 -17.23 19.98
CA THR A 70 -15.24 -18.23 21.04
C THR A 70 -14.42 -17.94 22.29
N LYS A 71 -14.95 -18.35 23.46
CA LYS A 71 -14.24 -18.24 24.75
C LYS A 71 -12.88 -18.97 24.76
N LEU A 72 -12.78 -20.08 24.01
CA LEU A 72 -11.52 -20.80 23.85
C LEU A 72 -10.48 -19.92 23.13
N MET A 73 -10.85 -19.26 22.04
CA MET A 73 -9.95 -18.38 21.30
C MET A 73 -9.53 -17.16 22.15
N GLU A 74 -10.46 -16.59 22.90
CA GLU A 74 -10.18 -15.53 23.86
C GLU A 74 -9.18 -16.01 24.94
N SER A 75 -9.37 -17.20 25.51
CA SER A 75 -8.43 -17.77 26.48
C SER A 75 -7.04 -18.10 25.91
N LEU A 76 -6.92 -18.23 24.58
CA LEU A 76 -5.66 -18.41 23.86
C LEU A 76 -4.99 -17.04 23.51
N GLY A 77 -5.53 -15.92 23.99
CA GLY A 77 -4.99 -14.59 23.77
C GLY A 77 -5.32 -13.99 22.40
N TYR A 78 -6.30 -14.53 21.67
CA TYR A 78 -6.74 -13.93 20.41
C TYR A 78 -7.40 -12.58 20.69
N HIS A 79 -7.11 -11.58 19.86
CA HIS A 79 -7.60 -10.20 19.99
C HIS A 79 -7.07 -9.44 21.22
N ASP A 80 -6.28 -10.06 22.08
CA ASP A 80 -5.73 -9.42 23.27
C ASP A 80 -4.73 -8.32 22.87
N GLY A 81 -4.94 -7.11 23.42
CA GLY A 81 -4.11 -5.95 23.10
C GLY A 81 -4.35 -5.32 21.72
N TYR A 82 -5.39 -5.71 20.98
CA TYR A 82 -5.77 -5.05 19.74
C TYR A 82 -6.13 -3.58 19.99
N LYS A 83 -5.57 -2.70 19.18
CA LYS A 83 -5.83 -1.26 19.25
C LYS A 83 -6.71 -0.85 18.06
N TYR A 84 -7.95 -0.46 18.37
CA TYR A 84 -8.85 0.02 17.33
C TYR A 84 -8.47 1.44 16.90
N ALA A 85 -8.01 1.62 15.68
CA ALA A 85 -7.43 2.87 15.21
C ALA A 85 -8.38 4.08 15.35
N HIS A 86 -9.69 3.86 15.24
CA HIS A 86 -10.68 4.94 15.35
C HIS A 86 -10.83 5.52 16.77
N ASP A 87 -10.33 4.83 17.80
CA ASP A 87 -10.33 5.32 19.19
C ASP A 87 -9.16 6.29 19.43
N TYR A 88 -8.29 6.51 18.44
CA TYR A 88 -7.08 7.31 18.56
C TYR A 88 -7.12 8.55 17.65
N PRO A 89 -6.37 9.62 17.99
CA PRO A 89 -6.30 10.83 17.19
C PRO A 89 -5.90 10.53 15.73
N ASN A 90 -6.57 11.19 14.77
CA ASN A 90 -6.38 10.98 13.33
C ASN A 90 -6.63 9.55 12.86
N ASN A 91 -7.39 8.75 13.60
CA ASN A 91 -7.68 7.33 13.31
C ASN A 91 -6.39 6.52 13.07
N PHE A 92 -5.34 6.82 13.84
CA PHE A 92 -4.04 6.18 13.72
C PHE A 92 -3.48 5.79 15.08
N VAL A 93 -2.97 4.56 15.17
CA VAL A 93 -2.22 4.04 16.30
C VAL A 93 -1.12 3.10 15.82
N GLN A 94 0.04 3.21 16.40
CA GLN A 94 1.11 2.27 16.11
C GLN A 94 0.79 0.91 16.73
N GLN A 95 0.72 -0.11 15.88
CA GLN A 95 0.65 -1.50 16.31
C GLN A 95 1.33 -2.39 15.29
N GLN A 96 1.64 -3.60 15.70
CA GLN A 96 2.25 -4.59 14.82
C GLN A 96 1.22 -5.20 13.87
N TYR A 97 1.55 -5.28 12.58
CA TYR A 97 0.73 -5.94 11.56
C TYR A 97 1.44 -7.15 10.93
N LEU A 98 2.76 -7.15 10.90
CA LEU A 98 3.53 -8.27 10.37
C LEU A 98 3.66 -9.39 11.40
N PRO A 99 3.80 -10.65 10.95
CA PRO A 99 4.17 -11.78 11.80
C PRO A 99 5.40 -11.47 12.66
N ASP A 100 5.48 -12.08 13.85
CA ASP A 100 6.56 -11.82 14.81
C ASP A 100 7.96 -12.04 14.20
N ALA A 101 8.11 -13.07 13.36
CA ALA A 101 9.35 -13.36 12.66
C ALA A 101 9.81 -12.25 11.69
N LEU A 102 8.90 -11.37 11.25
CA LEU A 102 9.15 -10.27 10.32
C LEU A 102 9.06 -8.90 10.99
N ASN A 103 8.71 -8.87 12.28
CA ASN A 103 8.51 -7.62 12.99
C ASN A 103 9.86 -6.92 13.26
N GLY A 104 9.91 -5.63 13.05
CA GLY A 104 11.05 -4.78 13.37
C GLY A 104 11.77 -4.20 12.16
N ASN A 105 12.33 -5.01 11.28
CA ASN A 105 13.19 -4.51 10.18
C ASN A 105 12.65 -4.76 8.77
N THR A 106 11.51 -5.42 8.64
CA THR A 106 10.94 -5.72 7.32
C THR A 106 10.24 -4.50 6.75
N ARG A 107 10.75 -4.02 5.63
CA ARG A 107 10.11 -3.00 4.80
C ARG A 107 9.96 -3.54 3.39
N ILE A 108 8.78 -3.39 2.83
CA ILE A 108 8.44 -3.91 1.52
C ILE A 108 8.42 -2.76 0.49
N TRP A 109 7.89 -1.61 0.88
CA TRP A 109 7.82 -0.46 -0.02
C TRP A 109 8.87 0.59 0.35
N HIS A 110 9.61 1.04 -0.66
CA HIS A 110 10.61 2.10 -0.56
C HIS A 110 10.24 3.23 -1.52
N ALA A 111 9.97 4.41 -0.98
CA ALA A 111 9.62 5.58 -1.77
C ALA A 111 10.81 6.07 -2.61
N GLN A 112 10.50 6.64 -3.78
CA GLN A 112 11.45 7.40 -4.56
C GLN A 112 11.32 8.88 -4.25
N HIS A 113 12.32 9.45 -3.56
CA HIS A 113 12.27 10.82 -3.02
C HIS A 113 12.15 11.93 -4.07
N SER A 114 12.53 11.68 -5.32
CA SER A 114 12.44 12.63 -6.43
C SER A 114 11.06 12.69 -7.09
N THR A 115 10.07 11.98 -6.56
CA THR A 115 8.74 11.82 -7.16
C THR A 115 7.62 12.36 -6.24
N ALA A 116 6.36 12.22 -6.71
CA ALA A 116 5.18 12.53 -5.91
C ALA A 116 5.04 11.65 -4.64
N GLU A 117 5.86 10.60 -4.49
CA GLU A 117 5.88 9.73 -3.32
C GLU A 117 6.51 10.39 -2.08
N GLU A 118 7.30 11.45 -2.27
CA GLU A 118 7.94 12.17 -1.17
C GLU A 118 6.94 12.60 -0.10
N LYS A 119 5.80 13.13 -0.50
CA LYS A 119 4.73 13.51 0.45
C LYS A 119 4.25 12.33 1.29
N SER A 120 4.03 11.19 0.65
CA SER A 120 3.61 9.96 1.32
C SER A 120 4.70 9.44 2.24
N TYR A 121 5.96 9.49 1.81
CA TYR A 121 7.10 9.10 2.61
C TYR A 121 7.23 9.95 3.87
N GLN A 122 7.16 11.27 3.75
CA GLN A 122 7.21 12.19 4.90
C GLN A 122 6.07 11.95 5.88
N GLN A 123 4.87 11.66 5.38
CA GLN A 123 3.75 11.28 6.23
C GLN A 123 4.01 9.97 6.98
N MET A 124 4.57 8.96 6.32
CA MET A 124 4.93 7.69 6.95
C MET A 124 6.00 7.88 8.03
N LEU A 125 7.03 8.70 7.77
CA LEU A 125 8.03 9.04 8.78
C LEU A 125 7.41 9.72 10.01
N LYS A 126 6.48 10.64 9.80
CA LYS A 126 5.78 11.34 10.88
C LYS A 126 4.96 10.38 11.76
N LEU A 127 4.30 9.38 11.14
CA LEU A 127 3.43 8.43 11.83
C LEU A 127 4.21 7.28 12.49
N TRP A 128 5.21 6.74 11.80
CA TRP A 128 5.91 5.52 12.19
C TRP A 128 7.37 5.76 12.64
N GLY A 129 7.86 7.02 12.56
CA GLY A 129 9.22 7.37 12.94
C GLY A 129 10.27 6.61 12.13
N ASP A 130 11.35 6.20 12.80
CA ASP A 130 12.49 5.55 12.15
C ASP A 130 12.18 4.22 11.47
N ARG A 131 11.03 3.62 11.76
CA ARG A 131 10.58 2.39 11.09
C ARG A 131 10.49 2.54 9.57
N TYR A 132 10.25 3.74 9.06
CA TYR A 132 10.16 4.04 7.63
C TYR A 132 11.30 4.92 7.11
N ARG A 133 12.36 5.13 7.89
CA ARG A 133 13.55 5.83 7.42
C ARG A 133 14.33 4.90 6.48
N ASN A 134 14.61 5.39 5.26
CA ASN A 134 15.42 4.67 4.25
C ASN A 134 16.90 4.70 4.64
#